data_d912a76225210f400ad9fe8f7029fbd1
#
_entry.id   d912a76225210f400ad9fe8f7029fbd1
#
_cell.length_a   1.000
_cell.length_b   1.000
_cell.length_c   1.000
_cell.angle_alpha   90.00
_cell.angle_beta   90.00
_cell.angle_gamma   90.00
#
_symmetry.space_group_name_H-M   'P 1'
#
loop_
_entity.id
_entity.type
_entity.pdbx_description
1 polymer ?
#
loop_
_entity_poly.entity_id
_entity_poly.type
_entity_poly.pdbx_seq_one_letter_code
_entity_poly.pdbx_strand_id
1 'polypeptide(L)'
;MQPRQMLKGLEIDMTWQATDNLRVGASVAFTDGSYGSFPGAGCTAQQASDLLALGVLTVDSPVTSAGGCSAKFKGDGTQAGAGQDLAGAQVGTDYNGSLWADYTRPLASGLLWFTSVDMNFTDGYFMTGDRDPIDYHNGFEKFNIRTGVRAENWTVMLYGKNITDEETATGAYDIPLAAGSHGRYTSEGSVWGARLTYSF
;
A
#
# COMPACT_ATOMS: atom_id res chain seq x y z
N MET A 1 17.30 16.04 -11.61
CA MET A 1 18.20 15.35 -10.65
C MET A 1 17.42 14.14 -10.14
N GLN A 2 18.02 12.95 -10.13
CA GLN A 2 17.31 11.77 -9.59
C GLN A 2 17.27 11.86 -8.06
N PRO A 3 16.14 11.50 -7.40
CA PRO A 3 16.05 11.48 -5.95
C PRO A 3 17.03 10.45 -5.38
N ARG A 4 17.77 10.81 -4.35
CA ARG A 4 18.59 9.87 -3.59
C ARG A 4 17.73 9.28 -2.48
N GLN A 5 17.55 7.96 -2.47
CA GLN A 5 16.86 7.23 -1.42
C GLN A 5 17.87 6.52 -0.53
N MET A 6 17.59 6.51 0.76
CA MET A 6 18.27 5.69 1.76
C MET A 6 17.26 4.69 2.29
N LEU A 7 17.62 3.41 2.22
CA LEU A 7 16.76 2.31 2.68
C LEU A 7 17.58 1.40 3.58
N LYS A 8 17.06 1.09 4.75
CA LYS A 8 17.59 0.10 5.68
C LYS A 8 16.43 -0.77 6.14
N GLY A 9 16.68 -2.03 6.44
CA GLY A 9 15.59 -2.90 6.85
C GLY A 9 16.06 -4.18 7.51
N LEU A 10 15.11 -4.87 8.12
CA LEU A 10 15.22 -6.19 8.68
C LEU A 10 14.05 -7.02 8.19
N GLU A 11 14.33 -8.19 7.63
CA GLU A 11 13.32 -9.17 7.22
C GLU A 11 13.42 -10.40 8.09
N ILE A 12 12.28 -10.91 8.52
CA ILE A 12 12.17 -12.11 9.37
C ILE A 12 11.16 -13.04 8.72
N ASP A 13 11.64 -14.24 8.35
CA ASP A 13 10.81 -15.33 7.89
C ASP A 13 10.87 -16.50 8.86
N MET A 14 9.69 -16.99 9.26
CA MET A 14 9.57 -18.09 10.21
C MET A 14 8.53 -19.10 9.71
N THR A 15 8.84 -20.36 9.85
CA THR A 15 7.89 -21.48 9.73
C THR A 15 8.10 -22.43 10.87
N TRP A 16 7.03 -22.80 11.56
CA TRP A 16 7.06 -23.70 12.70
C TRP A 16 5.96 -24.75 12.63
N GLN A 17 6.34 -26.02 12.76
CA GLN A 17 5.42 -27.15 12.92
C GLN A 17 5.06 -27.23 14.41
N ALA A 18 3.98 -26.55 14.83
CA ALA A 18 3.59 -26.44 16.24
C ALA A 18 3.05 -27.77 16.80
N THR A 19 2.36 -28.55 15.96
CA THR A 19 1.91 -29.93 16.27
C THR A 19 1.92 -30.76 14.98
N ASP A 20 1.62 -32.06 15.06
CA ASP A 20 1.49 -32.92 13.87
C ASP A 20 0.46 -32.40 12.86
N ASN A 21 -0.52 -31.64 13.35
CA ASN A 21 -1.64 -31.16 12.55
C ASN A 21 -1.61 -29.65 12.28
N LEU A 22 -0.77 -28.86 12.97
CA LEU A 22 -0.73 -27.41 12.91
C LEU A 22 0.64 -26.89 12.49
N ARG A 23 0.68 -26.16 11.41
CA ARG A 23 1.84 -25.41 10.94
C ARG A 23 1.51 -23.92 10.90
N VAL A 24 2.41 -23.09 11.40
CA VAL A 24 2.26 -21.63 11.40
C VAL A 24 3.48 -20.98 10.79
N GLY A 25 3.32 -19.78 10.28
CA GLY A 25 4.43 -19.01 9.76
C GLY A 25 4.17 -17.51 9.78
N ALA A 26 5.25 -16.80 9.64
CA ALA A 26 5.29 -15.35 9.57
C ALA A 26 6.36 -14.90 8.60
N SER A 27 6.07 -13.84 7.85
CA SER A 27 7.04 -13.08 7.07
C SER A 27 6.80 -11.61 7.40
N VAL A 28 7.79 -10.94 7.99
CA VAL A 28 7.66 -9.55 8.44
C VAL A 28 8.90 -8.78 7.99
N ALA A 29 8.67 -7.64 7.33
CA ALA A 29 9.69 -6.68 6.96
C ALA A 29 9.51 -5.39 7.78
N PHE A 30 10.61 -4.90 8.33
CA PHE A 30 10.72 -3.57 8.91
C PHE A 30 11.65 -2.74 8.05
N THR A 31 11.23 -1.55 7.65
CA THR A 31 11.95 -0.71 6.71
C THR A 31 12.05 0.72 7.24
N ASP A 32 13.26 1.24 7.32
CA ASP A 32 13.54 2.66 7.56
C ASP A 32 14.01 3.26 6.23
N GLY A 33 13.09 3.92 5.53
CA GLY A 33 13.32 4.51 4.22
C GLY A 33 13.06 6.00 4.21
N SER A 34 13.98 6.78 3.67
CA SER A 34 13.82 8.22 3.50
C SER A 34 14.51 8.76 2.27
N TYR A 35 14.02 9.89 1.77
CA TYR A 35 14.74 10.65 0.76
C TYR A 35 15.90 11.41 1.40
N GLY A 36 17.12 11.15 0.97
CA GLY A 36 18.30 11.91 1.40
C GLY A 36 18.36 13.30 0.77
N SER A 37 17.97 13.42 -0.50
CA SER A 37 17.86 14.68 -1.22
C SER A 37 16.87 14.51 -2.36
N PHE A 38 15.84 15.33 -2.38
CA PHE A 38 14.84 15.32 -3.45
C PHE A 38 14.30 16.72 -3.72
N PRO A 39 15.17 17.69 -4.11
CA PRO A 39 14.72 19.01 -4.51
C PRO A 39 13.97 18.92 -5.84
N GLY A 40 12.80 19.51 -5.90
CA GLY A 40 12.02 19.60 -7.12
C GLY A 40 11.14 18.39 -7.39
N ALA A 41 10.71 17.70 -6.36
CA ALA A 41 9.55 16.82 -6.41
C ALA A 41 8.32 17.59 -6.90
N GLY A 42 7.32 16.88 -7.46
CA GLY A 42 6.04 17.50 -7.83
C GLY A 42 5.39 18.16 -6.61
N CYS A 43 4.72 19.27 -6.83
CA CYS A 43 3.83 19.85 -5.83
C CYS A 43 2.50 19.10 -5.85
N THR A 44 1.79 19.06 -4.73
CA THR A 44 0.41 18.58 -4.70
C THR A 44 -0.49 19.50 -5.51
N ALA A 45 -1.64 18.99 -5.96
CA ALA A 45 -2.61 19.81 -6.72
C ALA A 45 -3.07 21.04 -5.91
N GLN A 46 -3.24 20.89 -4.60
CA GLN A 46 -3.61 22.01 -3.73
C GLN A 46 -2.50 23.05 -3.63
N GLN A 47 -1.24 22.63 -3.43
CA GLN A 47 -0.08 23.54 -3.40
C GLN A 47 0.05 24.32 -4.72
N ALA A 48 -0.16 23.64 -5.86
CA ALA A 48 -0.11 24.27 -7.17
C ALA A 48 -1.25 25.28 -7.34
N SER A 49 -2.45 24.97 -6.88
CA SER A 49 -3.61 25.88 -6.90
C SER A 49 -3.39 27.10 -6.02
N ASP A 50 -2.81 26.93 -4.84
CA ASP A 50 -2.50 28.04 -3.91
C ASP A 50 -1.46 28.99 -4.54
N LEU A 51 -0.43 28.44 -5.20
CA LEU A 51 0.52 29.26 -5.95
C LEU A 51 -0.16 30.06 -7.06
N LEU A 52 -1.10 29.45 -7.80
CA LEU A 52 -1.88 30.15 -8.83
C LEU A 52 -2.71 31.27 -8.23
N ALA A 53 -3.41 31.00 -7.12
CA ALA A 53 -4.25 31.98 -6.44
C ALA A 53 -3.45 33.20 -5.90
N LEU A 54 -2.21 32.97 -5.51
CA LEU A 54 -1.28 34.01 -5.08
C LEU A 54 -0.64 34.79 -6.23
N GLY A 55 -0.96 34.47 -7.50
CA GLY A 55 -0.40 35.13 -8.67
C GLY A 55 1.08 34.84 -8.93
N VAL A 56 1.63 33.76 -8.35
CA VAL A 56 3.05 33.39 -8.45
C VAL A 56 3.47 32.92 -9.87
N LEU A 57 2.53 32.86 -10.79
CA LEU A 57 2.79 32.45 -12.17
C LEU A 57 3.35 33.59 -13.05
N THR A 58 3.51 34.79 -12.51
CA THR A 58 4.10 35.93 -13.23
C THR A 58 5.54 36.15 -12.77
N VAL A 59 6.41 36.48 -13.71
CA VAL A 59 7.85 36.74 -13.47
C VAL A 59 8.07 37.81 -12.38
N ASP A 60 7.15 38.75 -12.25
CA ASP A 60 7.22 39.88 -11.31
C ASP A 60 6.54 39.61 -9.97
N SER A 61 6.09 38.39 -9.70
CA SER A 61 5.42 38.08 -8.44
C SER A 61 6.42 38.10 -7.27
N PRO A 62 6.14 38.82 -6.18
CA PRO A 62 6.96 38.78 -4.98
C PRO A 62 6.80 37.45 -4.19
N VAL A 63 5.73 36.72 -4.45
CA VAL A 63 5.43 35.44 -3.78
C VAL A 63 5.93 34.30 -4.65
N THR A 64 6.90 33.53 -4.16
CA THR A 64 7.52 32.41 -4.92
C THR A 64 7.25 31.06 -4.31
N SER A 65 6.56 30.97 -3.17
CA SER A 65 6.25 29.72 -2.49
C SER A 65 4.92 29.73 -1.78
N ALA A 66 4.30 28.56 -1.70
CA ALA A 66 3.09 28.32 -0.92
C ALA A 66 3.08 26.87 -0.43
N GLY A 67 2.78 26.65 0.85
CA GLY A 67 2.60 25.31 1.43
C GLY A 67 3.79 24.36 1.24
N GLY A 68 5.03 24.87 1.22
CA GLY A 68 6.24 24.05 0.95
C GLY A 68 6.58 23.87 -0.52
N CYS A 69 5.70 24.30 -1.44
CA CYS A 69 5.93 24.30 -2.87
C CYS A 69 6.48 25.64 -3.33
N SER A 70 7.47 25.65 -4.20
CA SER A 70 8.13 26.85 -4.73
C SER A 70 8.07 26.91 -6.24
N ALA A 71 7.76 28.07 -6.79
CA ALA A 71 7.86 28.31 -8.22
C ALA A 71 9.32 28.25 -8.68
N LYS A 72 9.55 27.69 -9.85
CA LYS A 72 10.87 27.61 -10.51
C LYS A 72 10.87 28.49 -11.76
N PHE A 73 11.96 29.24 -11.94
CA PHE A 73 12.15 30.13 -13.07
C PHE A 73 13.36 29.71 -13.89
N LYS A 74 13.30 29.91 -15.20
CA LYS A 74 14.46 29.79 -16.10
C LYS A 74 15.36 31.01 -15.94
N GLY A 75 16.56 30.91 -16.52
CA GLY A 75 17.52 32.04 -16.51
C GLY A 75 17.04 33.28 -17.26
N ASP A 76 16.03 33.17 -18.11
CA ASP A 76 15.36 34.29 -18.81
C ASP A 76 14.20 34.91 -18.01
N GLY A 77 13.98 34.43 -16.77
CA GLY A 77 12.90 34.90 -15.88
C GLY A 77 11.54 34.28 -16.15
N THR A 78 11.40 33.40 -17.17
CA THR A 78 10.14 32.70 -17.41
C THR A 78 9.96 31.55 -16.44
N GLN A 79 8.70 31.29 -16.01
CA GLN A 79 8.40 30.18 -15.11
C GLN A 79 8.69 28.83 -15.77
N ALA A 80 9.44 27.98 -15.08
CA ALA A 80 9.77 26.62 -15.50
C ALA A 80 8.90 25.54 -14.84
N GLY A 81 7.97 25.93 -13.97
CA GLY A 81 7.13 25.02 -13.17
C GLY A 81 7.23 25.34 -11.67
N ALA A 82 6.81 24.40 -10.89
CA ALA A 82 6.91 24.46 -9.43
C ALA A 82 7.47 23.13 -8.89
N GLY A 83 7.88 23.10 -7.62
CA GLY A 83 8.34 21.89 -6.97
C GLY A 83 8.58 22.09 -5.48
N GLN A 84 8.58 20.98 -4.79
CA GLN A 84 8.87 20.89 -3.36
C GLN A 84 10.16 20.12 -3.10
N ASP A 85 10.69 20.24 -1.89
CA ASP A 85 11.81 19.41 -1.43
C ASP A 85 11.24 18.33 -0.48
N LEU A 86 11.39 17.09 -0.87
CA LEU A 86 10.98 15.92 -0.07
C LEU A 86 12.17 15.30 0.69
N ALA A 87 13.27 16.01 0.90
CA ALA A 87 14.38 15.53 1.72
C ALA A 87 13.88 15.17 3.13
N GLY A 88 14.26 14.01 3.62
CA GLY A 88 13.81 13.46 4.90
C GLY A 88 12.42 12.82 4.90
N ALA A 89 11.66 12.97 3.83
CA ALA A 89 10.34 12.32 3.75
C ALA A 89 10.48 10.80 3.64
N GLN A 90 9.60 10.08 4.33
CA GLN A 90 9.56 8.61 4.35
C GLN A 90 9.38 8.01 2.95
N VAL A 91 10.00 6.88 2.68
CA VAL A 91 9.87 6.10 1.45
C VAL A 91 9.34 4.70 1.78
N GLY A 92 8.20 4.34 1.22
CA GLY A 92 7.55 3.06 1.50
C GLY A 92 6.81 3.05 2.85
N THR A 93 6.69 1.87 3.44
CA THR A 93 6.05 1.59 4.73
C THR A 93 7.10 1.26 5.78
N ASP A 94 6.86 1.58 7.05
CA ASP A 94 7.79 1.26 8.13
C ASP A 94 7.78 -0.23 8.45
N TYR A 95 6.63 -0.88 8.27
CA TYR A 95 6.52 -2.34 8.37
C TYR A 95 5.43 -2.89 7.46
N ASN A 96 5.60 -4.12 7.03
CA ASN A 96 4.59 -4.93 6.38
C ASN A 96 4.86 -6.41 6.63
N GLY A 97 3.85 -7.24 6.40
CA GLY A 97 4.07 -8.67 6.56
C GLY A 97 2.82 -9.51 6.37
N SER A 98 3.02 -10.80 6.60
CA SER A 98 1.95 -11.80 6.62
C SER A 98 2.15 -12.78 7.77
N LEU A 99 1.04 -13.22 8.34
CA LEU A 99 0.96 -14.33 9.29
C LEU A 99 0.05 -15.39 8.70
N TRP A 100 0.34 -16.66 8.93
CA TRP A 100 -0.53 -17.72 8.46
C TRP A 100 -0.50 -18.93 9.40
N ALA A 101 -1.60 -19.69 9.36
CA ALA A 101 -1.75 -20.95 10.06
C ALA A 101 -2.48 -21.95 9.16
N ASP A 102 -1.90 -23.15 9.03
CA ASP A 102 -2.47 -24.28 8.34
C ASP A 102 -2.73 -25.41 9.34
N TYR A 103 -3.98 -25.85 9.40
CA TYR A 103 -4.39 -26.98 10.20
C TYR A 103 -4.93 -28.09 9.30
N THR A 104 -4.45 -29.33 9.51
CA THR A 104 -4.93 -30.51 8.76
C THR A 104 -5.19 -31.64 9.73
N ARG A 105 -6.31 -32.35 9.55
CA ARG A 105 -6.68 -33.49 10.40
C ARG A 105 -7.32 -34.60 9.57
N PRO A 106 -6.80 -35.84 9.62
CA PRO A 106 -7.51 -37.01 9.11
C PRO A 106 -8.79 -37.25 9.89
N LEU A 107 -9.88 -37.52 9.16
CA LEU A 107 -11.18 -37.89 9.71
C LEU A 107 -11.37 -39.41 9.67
N ALA A 108 -12.21 -39.93 10.59
CA ALA A 108 -12.51 -41.38 10.63
C ALA A 108 -13.12 -41.92 9.32
N SER A 109 -13.69 -41.03 8.49
CA SER A 109 -14.25 -41.35 7.16
C SER A 109 -13.19 -41.56 6.06
N GLY A 110 -11.89 -41.43 6.37
CA GLY A 110 -10.81 -41.43 5.37
C GLY A 110 -10.62 -40.11 4.64
N LEU A 111 -11.41 -39.10 4.94
CA LEU A 111 -11.25 -37.74 4.42
C LEU A 111 -10.17 -36.98 5.21
N LEU A 112 -9.56 -35.99 4.57
CA LEU A 112 -8.67 -35.05 5.22
C LEU A 112 -9.41 -33.70 5.37
N TRP A 113 -9.69 -33.28 6.59
CA TRP A 113 -10.12 -31.91 6.86
C TRP A 113 -8.92 -30.96 6.89
N PHE A 114 -9.07 -29.79 6.27
CA PHE A 114 -8.06 -28.74 6.32
C PHE A 114 -8.70 -27.37 6.57
N THR A 115 -7.95 -26.50 7.23
CA THR A 115 -8.28 -25.09 7.40
C THR A 115 -7.00 -24.28 7.32
N SER A 116 -7.01 -23.21 6.53
CA SER A 116 -5.94 -22.22 6.45
C SER A 116 -6.50 -20.85 6.78
N VAL A 117 -5.78 -20.10 7.60
CA VAL A 117 -6.05 -18.69 7.87
C VAL A 117 -4.78 -17.93 7.52
N ASP A 118 -4.92 -16.82 6.83
CA ASP A 118 -3.82 -15.90 6.59
C ASP A 118 -4.24 -14.46 6.84
N MET A 119 -3.31 -13.67 7.36
CA MET A 119 -3.43 -12.25 7.61
C MET A 119 -2.31 -11.52 6.87
N ASN A 120 -2.65 -10.48 6.13
CA ASN A 120 -1.69 -9.57 5.52
C ASN A 120 -1.88 -8.20 6.14
N PHE A 121 -0.78 -7.57 6.51
CA PHE A 121 -0.80 -6.25 7.15
C PHE A 121 0.31 -5.35 6.62
N THR A 122 0.06 -4.06 6.69
CA THR A 122 1.05 -3.02 6.36
C THR A 122 0.79 -1.77 7.19
N ASP A 123 1.84 -1.03 7.44
CA ASP A 123 1.75 0.32 7.97
C ASP A 123 1.21 1.30 6.93
N GLY A 124 0.98 2.56 7.36
CA GLY A 124 0.50 3.61 6.50
C GLY A 124 1.49 4.00 5.40
N TYR A 125 0.94 4.45 4.27
CA TYR A 125 1.73 4.84 3.11
C TYR A 125 1.05 5.94 2.29
N PHE A 126 1.86 6.68 1.57
CA PHE A 126 1.35 7.62 0.56
C PHE A 126 1.11 6.88 -0.76
N MET A 127 -0.06 7.11 -1.36
CA MET A 127 -0.45 6.50 -2.63
C MET A 127 0.08 7.25 -3.84
N THR A 128 0.56 8.49 -3.65
CA THR A 128 1.10 9.37 -4.69
C THR A 128 2.52 9.81 -4.37
N GLY A 129 3.29 10.11 -5.42
CA GLY A 129 4.70 10.47 -5.28
C GLY A 129 4.95 11.89 -4.79
N ASP A 130 3.96 12.79 -4.88
CA ASP A 130 3.98 14.16 -4.37
C ASP A 130 3.65 14.23 -2.87
N ARG A 131 3.20 13.10 -2.29
CA ARG A 131 2.88 12.91 -0.87
C ARG A 131 1.77 13.87 -0.39
N ASP A 132 0.72 14.03 -1.19
CA ASP A 132 -0.45 14.75 -0.75
C ASP A 132 -1.04 14.06 0.51
N PRO A 133 -1.28 14.80 1.61
CA PRO A 133 -1.88 14.23 2.82
C PRO A 133 -3.25 13.58 2.58
N ILE A 134 -4.02 14.04 1.58
CA ILE A 134 -5.31 13.43 1.21
C ILE A 134 -5.09 12.00 0.69
N ASP A 135 -3.95 11.73 0.06
CA ASP A 135 -3.60 10.44 -0.53
C ASP A 135 -2.81 9.54 0.44
N TYR A 136 -2.83 9.85 1.72
CA TYR A 136 -2.29 8.96 2.75
C TYR A 136 -3.29 7.87 3.11
N HIS A 137 -2.83 6.62 3.17
CA HIS A 137 -3.55 5.46 3.68
C HIS A 137 -2.99 5.05 5.04
N ASN A 138 -3.85 4.85 6.04
CA ASN A 138 -3.44 4.54 7.42
C ASN A 138 -2.89 3.12 7.64
N GLY A 139 -2.63 2.37 6.59
CA GLY A 139 -2.29 0.96 6.69
C GLY A 139 -3.55 0.08 6.77
N PHE A 140 -3.36 -1.24 6.84
CA PHE A 140 -4.47 -2.18 6.90
C PHE A 140 -4.06 -3.55 7.43
N GLU A 141 -5.09 -4.34 7.81
CA GLU A 141 -5.01 -5.74 8.17
C GLU A 141 -6.11 -6.52 7.46
N LYS A 142 -5.74 -7.42 6.53
CA LYS A 142 -6.69 -8.25 5.78
C LYS A 142 -6.57 -9.71 6.19
N PHE A 143 -7.70 -10.29 6.54
CA PHE A 143 -7.81 -11.70 6.90
C PHE A 143 -8.48 -12.51 5.79
N ASN A 144 -7.91 -13.68 5.53
CA ASN A 144 -8.47 -14.66 4.62
C ASN A 144 -8.61 -16.02 5.33
N ILE A 145 -9.62 -16.78 4.95
CA ILE A 145 -9.86 -18.12 5.47
C ILE A 145 -10.19 -19.09 4.34
N ARG A 146 -9.71 -20.30 4.47
CA ARG A 146 -10.06 -21.43 3.60
C ARG A 146 -10.28 -22.65 4.48
N THR A 147 -11.38 -23.36 4.29
CA THR A 147 -11.64 -24.61 4.98
C THR A 147 -12.33 -25.61 4.05
N GLY A 148 -12.06 -26.88 4.22
CA GLY A 148 -12.66 -27.88 3.37
C GLY A 148 -12.29 -29.31 3.73
N VAL A 149 -12.74 -30.21 2.89
CA VAL A 149 -12.42 -31.64 2.97
C VAL A 149 -11.84 -32.11 1.66
N ARG A 150 -10.89 -33.02 1.75
CA ARG A 150 -10.21 -33.65 0.61
C ARG A 150 -10.31 -35.16 0.70
N ALA A 151 -10.69 -35.79 -0.40
CA ALA A 151 -10.58 -37.22 -0.66
C ALA A 151 -9.43 -37.49 -1.65
N GLU A 152 -9.26 -38.72 -2.08
CA GLU A 152 -8.22 -39.12 -3.05
C GLU A 152 -8.34 -38.36 -4.38
N ASN A 153 -9.55 -38.21 -4.91
CA ASN A 153 -9.82 -37.67 -6.24
C ASN A 153 -10.72 -36.41 -6.26
N TRP A 154 -11.14 -35.91 -5.10
CA TRP A 154 -11.92 -34.66 -5.04
C TRP A 154 -11.60 -33.82 -3.81
N THR A 155 -11.85 -32.53 -3.93
CA THR A 155 -11.76 -31.55 -2.83
C THR A 155 -12.93 -30.61 -2.89
N VAL A 156 -13.60 -30.39 -1.75
CA VAL A 156 -14.57 -29.32 -1.55
C VAL A 156 -13.99 -28.32 -0.58
N MET A 157 -14.00 -27.05 -0.96
CA MET A 157 -13.43 -25.95 -0.18
C MET A 157 -14.39 -24.77 -0.17
N LEU A 158 -14.59 -24.20 1.01
CA LEU A 158 -15.16 -22.87 1.21
C LEU A 158 -14.02 -21.88 1.47
N TYR A 159 -14.16 -20.68 0.98
CA TYR A 159 -13.19 -19.62 1.22
C TYR A 159 -13.83 -18.27 1.45
N GLY A 160 -13.19 -17.45 2.27
CA GLY A 160 -13.46 -16.04 2.43
C GLY A 160 -12.17 -15.27 2.24
N LYS A 161 -12.19 -14.25 1.39
CA LYS A 161 -11.11 -13.29 1.22
C LYS A 161 -11.52 -11.97 1.83
N ASN A 162 -10.57 -11.29 2.49
CA ASN A 162 -10.85 -10.04 3.17
C ASN A 162 -12.11 -10.12 4.03
N ILE A 163 -12.16 -11.11 4.94
CA ILE A 163 -13.37 -11.44 5.72
C ILE A 163 -13.78 -10.32 6.70
N THR A 164 -12.87 -9.41 7.00
CA THR A 164 -13.09 -8.21 7.80
C THR A 164 -13.65 -7.03 6.99
N ASP A 165 -13.79 -7.20 5.67
CA ASP A 165 -14.25 -6.17 4.72
C ASP A 165 -13.41 -4.88 4.79
N GLU A 166 -12.09 -5.03 4.95
CA GLU A 166 -11.17 -3.91 5.05
C GLU A 166 -11.05 -3.21 3.70
N GLU A 167 -11.41 -1.93 3.66
CA GLU A 167 -11.26 -1.12 2.46
C GLU A 167 -9.81 -0.62 2.35
N THR A 168 -9.15 -0.93 1.24
CA THR A 168 -7.80 -0.43 0.95
C THR A 168 -7.74 0.23 -0.41
N ALA A 169 -6.87 1.21 -0.54
CA ALA A 169 -6.58 1.86 -1.80
C ALA A 169 -5.15 1.53 -2.24
N THR A 170 -4.99 1.16 -3.50
CA THR A 170 -3.69 0.77 -4.10
C THR A 170 -3.03 1.91 -4.85
N GLY A 171 -3.71 3.03 -5.03
CA GLY A 171 -3.21 4.23 -5.68
C GLY A 171 -4.25 5.34 -5.67
N ALA A 172 -3.77 6.55 -5.88
CA ALA A 172 -4.59 7.75 -6.01
C ALA A 172 -4.08 8.61 -7.16
N TYR A 173 -4.89 9.56 -7.57
CA TYR A 173 -4.53 10.54 -8.59
C TYR A 173 -5.34 11.83 -8.40
N ASP A 174 -4.72 12.96 -8.76
CA ASP A 174 -5.39 14.25 -8.77
C ASP A 174 -6.39 14.34 -9.92
N ILE A 175 -7.55 14.94 -9.69
CA ILE A 175 -8.49 15.25 -10.75
C ILE A 175 -8.08 16.58 -11.40
N PRO A 176 -7.73 16.60 -12.70
CA PRO A 176 -7.28 17.80 -13.36
C PRO A 176 -8.29 18.96 -13.25
N LEU A 177 -7.81 20.17 -13.01
CA LEU A 177 -8.59 21.41 -12.85
C LEU A 177 -9.55 21.44 -11.65
N ALA A 178 -9.44 20.48 -10.73
CA ALA A 178 -10.26 20.40 -9.54
C ALA A 178 -9.36 20.17 -8.31
N ALA A 179 -8.63 21.21 -7.91
CA ALA A 179 -7.72 21.17 -6.77
C ALA A 179 -8.44 20.66 -5.52
N GLY A 180 -7.79 19.79 -4.78
CA GLY A 180 -8.37 19.13 -3.60
C GLY A 180 -9.37 18.01 -3.92
N SER A 181 -9.54 17.65 -5.20
CA SER A 181 -10.34 16.51 -5.62
C SER A 181 -9.44 15.37 -6.09
N HIS A 182 -9.62 14.17 -5.51
CA HIS A 182 -8.79 13.00 -5.75
C HIS A 182 -9.66 11.79 -6.13
N GLY A 183 -9.13 10.98 -7.03
CA GLY A 183 -9.67 9.65 -7.32
C GLY A 183 -8.79 8.58 -6.67
N ARG A 184 -9.39 7.47 -6.22
CA ARG A 184 -8.68 6.34 -5.61
C ARG A 184 -9.02 5.03 -6.29
N TYR A 185 -8.04 4.14 -6.41
CA TYR A 185 -8.24 2.77 -6.84
C TYR A 185 -8.41 1.90 -5.59
N THR A 186 -9.64 1.52 -5.28
CA THR A 186 -9.95 0.66 -4.13
C THR A 186 -9.78 -0.81 -4.48
N SER A 187 -9.39 -1.60 -3.49
CA SER A 187 -9.38 -3.06 -3.62
C SER A 187 -10.80 -3.63 -3.47
N GLU A 188 -10.96 -4.90 -3.89
CA GLU A 188 -12.19 -5.64 -3.64
C GLU A 188 -12.47 -5.77 -2.12
N GLY A 189 -13.72 -5.61 -1.74
CA GLY A 189 -14.22 -5.88 -0.40
C GLY A 189 -14.23 -7.38 -0.07
N SER A 190 -15.03 -7.77 0.92
CA SER A 190 -15.17 -9.17 1.33
C SER A 190 -15.76 -10.03 0.20
N VAL A 191 -15.09 -11.15 -0.09
CA VAL A 191 -15.54 -12.13 -1.10
C VAL A 191 -15.61 -13.51 -0.48
N TRP A 192 -16.76 -14.17 -0.64
CA TRP A 192 -16.98 -15.54 -0.20
C TRP A 192 -17.27 -16.45 -1.38
N GLY A 193 -16.79 -17.70 -1.33
CA GLY A 193 -17.05 -18.65 -2.39
C GLY A 193 -16.82 -20.09 -1.99
N ALA A 194 -17.21 -20.98 -2.90
CA ALA A 194 -16.99 -22.42 -2.80
C ALA A 194 -16.26 -22.91 -4.05
N ARG A 195 -15.42 -23.92 -3.89
CA ARG A 195 -14.73 -24.61 -5.00
C ARG A 195 -14.85 -26.12 -4.84
N LEU A 196 -15.28 -26.76 -5.91
CA LEU A 196 -15.16 -28.21 -6.09
C LEU A 196 -14.06 -28.50 -7.11
N THR A 197 -13.13 -29.36 -6.75
CA THR A 197 -12.09 -29.87 -7.68
C THR A 197 -12.24 -31.37 -7.76
N TYR A 198 -12.21 -31.92 -8.97
CA TYR A 198 -12.22 -33.38 -9.23
C TYR A 198 -11.10 -33.72 -10.19
N SER A 199 -10.34 -34.79 -9.87
CA SER A 199 -9.26 -35.34 -10.71
C SER A 199 -9.66 -36.71 -11.23
N PHE A 200 -9.54 -36.95 -12.54
CA PHE A 200 -9.89 -38.18 -13.22
C PHE A 200 -8.70 -39.13 -13.23
#